data_39bc211b61eb6f461238b526afbc3fb2
#
_entry.id   39bc211b61eb6f461238b526afbc3fb2
#
_cell.length_a   1.000
_cell.length_b   1.000
_cell.length_c   1.000
_cell.angle_alpha   90.00
_cell.angle_beta   90.00
_cell.angle_gamma   90.00
#
_symmetry.space_group_name_H-M   'P 1'
#
loop_
_entity.id
_entity.type
_entity.pdbx_description
1 polymer ?
#
loop_
_entity_poly.entity_id
_entity_poly.type
_entity_poly.pdbx_seq_one_letter_code
_entity_poly.pdbx_strand_id
1 'polypeptide(L)'
;MIYTKRMLLVLVLATAVVLGVWAAPPADTTSAFYTWNGRQPATVPEIPVSSAGYTDGTFIGRRESAYYGIVQVEAFIQGGNIVRIKFLSFPNDNGTSAYISSVAVPQLKQEAIQAQGSHVQLVSGATFTSEAFHLSLHSALIQAVN
;
A
#
# COMPACT_ATOMS: atom_id res chain seq x y z
N MET A 1 3.47 52.50 -41.22
CA MET A 1 4.29 51.29 -41.18
C MET A 1 4.92 51.06 -39.78
N ILE A 2 4.17 51.39 -38.72
CA ILE A 2 4.67 51.34 -37.32
C ILE A 2 3.80 50.37 -36.48
N TYR A 3 2.66 49.94 -36.97
CA TYR A 3 1.73 49.07 -36.24
C TYR A 3 2.07 47.59 -36.30
N THR A 4 2.87 47.15 -37.24
CA THR A 4 3.17 45.71 -37.44
C THR A 4 4.19 45.15 -36.43
N LYS A 5 5.07 45.97 -35.90
CA LYS A 5 6.09 45.50 -34.89
C LYS A 5 5.53 45.35 -33.48
N ARG A 6 4.49 46.11 -33.13
CA ARG A 6 3.86 46.02 -31.80
C ARG A 6 2.90 44.83 -31.67
N MET A 7 2.29 44.44 -32.78
CA MET A 7 1.40 43.29 -32.81
C MET A 7 2.13 41.95 -32.75
N LEU A 8 3.35 41.91 -33.30
CA LEU A 8 4.17 40.71 -33.25
C LEU A 8 4.76 40.45 -31.84
N LEU A 9 4.99 41.53 -31.07
CA LEU A 9 5.52 41.44 -29.72
C LEU A 9 4.47 40.95 -28.71
N VAL A 10 3.19 41.29 -28.94
CA VAL A 10 2.09 40.86 -28.09
C VAL A 10 1.74 39.38 -28.36
N LEU A 11 1.91 38.92 -29.60
CA LEU A 11 1.64 37.52 -29.96
C LEU A 11 2.72 36.55 -29.42
N VAL A 12 3.96 37.00 -29.30
CA VAL A 12 5.07 36.19 -28.75
C VAL A 12 4.95 36.08 -27.24
N LEU A 13 4.40 37.09 -26.55
CA LEU A 13 4.18 37.03 -25.09
C LEU A 13 2.95 36.19 -24.72
N ALA A 14 1.97 36.02 -25.61
CA ALA A 14 0.80 35.19 -25.34
C ALA A 14 1.06 33.70 -25.49
N THR A 15 2.09 33.30 -26.26
CA THR A 15 2.42 31.87 -26.46
C THR A 15 3.34 31.30 -25.39
N ALA A 16 4.01 32.14 -24.59
CA ALA A 16 4.86 31.69 -23.50
C ALA A 16 4.08 31.27 -22.23
N VAL A 17 2.81 31.64 -22.13
CA VAL A 17 1.96 31.32 -20.96
C VAL A 17 1.25 29.96 -21.10
N VAL A 18 1.18 29.37 -22.31
CA VAL A 18 0.49 28.10 -22.56
C VAL A 18 1.43 26.88 -22.44
N LEU A 19 2.74 27.09 -22.41
CA LEU A 19 3.69 26.06 -22.01
C LEU A 19 3.97 26.19 -20.52
N GLY A 20 2.91 26.25 -19.73
CA GLY A 20 3.00 25.92 -18.31
C GLY A 20 3.51 24.48 -18.22
N VAL A 21 4.80 24.37 -17.98
CA VAL A 21 5.39 23.14 -17.51
C VAL A 21 4.60 22.76 -16.28
N TRP A 22 3.67 21.83 -16.42
CA TRP A 22 3.14 21.08 -15.32
C TRP A 22 4.33 20.25 -14.80
N ALA A 23 5.16 20.92 -14.00
CA ALA A 23 6.01 20.19 -13.09
C ALA A 23 5.03 19.43 -12.19
N ALA A 24 4.82 18.15 -12.48
CA ALA A 24 4.21 17.24 -11.54
C ALA A 24 4.94 17.46 -10.21
N PRO A 25 4.22 17.68 -9.10
CA PRO A 25 4.88 17.74 -7.81
C PRO A 25 5.67 16.44 -7.67
N PRO A 26 6.89 16.49 -7.11
CA PRO A 26 7.59 15.27 -6.79
C PRO A 26 6.62 14.42 -6.00
N ALA A 27 6.47 13.16 -6.41
CA ALA A 27 5.68 12.17 -5.69
C ALA A 27 6.44 11.83 -4.39
N ASP A 28 6.53 12.79 -3.48
CA ASP A 28 6.84 12.55 -2.09
C ASP A 28 5.58 11.95 -1.47
N THR A 29 5.26 10.74 -1.88
CA THR A 29 4.36 9.88 -1.13
C THR A 29 5.11 9.34 0.09
N THR A 30 5.62 10.26 0.90
CA THR A 30 5.80 9.97 2.31
C THR A 30 4.39 9.95 2.89
N SER A 31 3.70 8.83 2.74
CA SER A 31 2.50 8.57 3.51
C SER A 31 2.93 8.58 4.97
N ALA A 32 2.72 9.75 5.59
CA ALA A 32 2.86 9.90 7.01
C ALA A 32 1.84 8.97 7.66
N PHE A 33 2.28 7.78 8.02
CA PHE A 33 1.51 6.90 8.89
C PHE A 33 1.36 7.63 10.22
N TYR A 34 0.12 7.89 10.60
CA TYR A 34 -0.22 8.60 11.83
C TYR A 34 0.41 7.90 13.02
N THR A 35 1.33 8.60 13.69
CA THR A 35 1.91 8.16 14.95
C THR A 35 0.86 8.22 16.04
N TRP A 36 0.20 7.09 16.27
CA TRP A 36 -0.55 6.92 17.49
C TRP A 36 0.42 6.49 18.59
N ASN A 37 0.46 7.22 19.71
CA ASN A 37 1.26 6.89 20.89
C ASN A 37 2.76 7.23 20.85
N GLY A 38 3.19 8.25 20.08
CA GLY A 38 4.56 8.79 20.19
C GLY A 38 5.70 7.84 19.81
N ARG A 39 5.40 6.64 19.34
CA ARG A 39 6.38 5.78 18.68
C ARG A 39 6.33 6.06 17.19
N GLN A 40 7.42 6.56 16.66
CA GLN A 40 7.60 6.57 15.22
C GLN A 40 7.44 5.12 14.72
N PRO A 41 6.61 4.86 13.71
CA PRO A 41 6.61 3.57 13.06
C PRO A 41 8.05 3.34 12.61
N ALA A 42 8.63 2.21 13.01
CA ALA A 42 9.87 1.77 12.41
C ALA A 42 9.63 1.84 10.89
N THR A 43 10.48 2.57 10.18
CA THR A 43 10.47 2.58 8.72
C THR A 43 10.58 1.13 8.27
N VAL A 44 9.43 0.53 7.93
CA VAL A 44 9.43 -0.81 7.34
C VAL A 44 10.12 -0.62 5.99
N PRO A 45 11.28 -1.25 5.75
CA PRO A 45 11.94 -1.13 4.46
C PRO A 45 10.95 -1.59 3.41
N GLU A 46 10.61 -0.69 2.50
CA GLU A 46 9.78 -1.00 1.35
C GLU A 46 10.53 -2.06 0.53
N ILE A 47 9.96 -3.27 0.44
CA ILE A 47 10.51 -4.27 -0.46
C ILE A 47 10.24 -3.72 -1.86
N PRO A 48 11.28 -3.36 -2.63
CA PRO A 48 11.06 -2.96 -4.01
C PRO A 48 10.34 -4.13 -4.67
N VAL A 49 9.16 -3.88 -5.25
CA VAL A 49 8.47 -4.82 -6.12
C VAL A 49 9.28 -4.88 -7.41
N SER A 50 10.48 -5.43 -7.27
CA SER A 50 11.37 -5.71 -8.38
C SER A 50 10.78 -6.91 -9.11
N SER A 51 10.87 -6.91 -10.41
CA SER A 51 10.46 -7.97 -11.33
C SER A 51 11.18 -9.33 -11.13
N ALA A 52 11.93 -9.48 -10.05
CA ALA A 52 12.39 -10.76 -9.53
C ALA A 52 11.24 -11.30 -8.67
N GLY A 53 10.47 -12.22 -9.21
CA GLY A 53 9.35 -12.84 -8.51
C GLY A 53 9.79 -13.46 -7.19
N TYR A 54 8.84 -13.59 -6.28
CA TYR A 54 9.05 -14.31 -5.03
C TYR A 54 9.42 -15.77 -5.29
N THR A 55 10.11 -16.38 -4.35
CA THR A 55 10.34 -17.84 -4.35
C THR A 55 9.01 -18.56 -4.14
N ASP A 56 8.75 -19.60 -4.95
CA ASP A 56 7.57 -20.43 -4.82
C ASP A 56 7.54 -21.15 -3.47
N GLY A 57 6.38 -21.19 -2.83
CA GLY A 57 6.20 -21.85 -1.56
C GLY A 57 5.06 -21.28 -0.73
N THR A 58 5.05 -21.66 0.53
CA THR A 58 4.09 -21.22 1.52
C THR A 58 4.84 -20.57 2.68
N PHE A 59 4.52 -19.32 2.95
CA PHE A 59 5.23 -18.53 3.95
C PHE A 59 4.26 -18.01 5.00
N ILE A 60 4.58 -18.23 6.26
CA ILE A 60 3.75 -17.81 7.39
C ILE A 60 4.32 -16.52 7.97
N GLY A 61 3.46 -15.50 8.04
CA GLY A 61 3.77 -14.23 8.65
C GLY A 61 3.81 -14.30 10.18
N ARG A 62 4.41 -13.28 10.79
CA ARG A 62 4.40 -13.14 12.24
C ARG A 62 2.98 -12.87 12.74
N ARG A 63 2.79 -13.15 14.02
CA ARG A 63 1.56 -12.80 14.74
C ARG A 63 1.63 -11.32 15.12
N GLU A 64 0.70 -10.53 14.62
CA GLU A 64 0.68 -9.09 14.85
C GLU A 64 -0.60 -8.70 15.63
N SER A 65 -0.46 -7.74 16.54
CA SER A 65 -1.58 -7.27 17.36
C SER A 65 -2.48 -6.33 16.58
N ALA A 66 -3.78 -6.62 16.58
CA ALA A 66 -4.83 -5.78 15.99
C ALA A 66 -5.71 -5.13 17.06
N TYR A 67 -5.17 -4.81 18.22
CA TYR A 67 -5.82 -4.25 19.40
C TYR A 67 -6.88 -5.19 20.03
N TYR A 68 -7.84 -5.67 19.25
CA TYR A 68 -8.91 -6.58 19.70
C TYR A 68 -8.62 -8.05 19.42
N GLY A 69 -7.39 -8.39 19.08
CA GLY A 69 -6.97 -9.76 18.77
C GLY A 69 -5.67 -9.79 18.00
N ILE A 70 -5.36 -10.96 17.47
CA ILE A 70 -4.13 -11.21 16.71
C ILE A 70 -4.48 -11.44 15.25
N VAL A 71 -3.71 -10.84 14.35
CA VAL A 71 -3.72 -11.18 12.93
C VAL A 71 -2.48 -11.99 12.60
N GLN A 72 -2.66 -13.09 11.91
CA GLN A 72 -1.60 -13.88 11.31
C GLN A 72 -2.04 -14.40 9.96
N VAL A 73 -1.18 -14.31 8.96
CA VAL A 73 -1.48 -14.75 7.61
C VAL A 73 -0.45 -15.75 7.08
N GLU A 74 -0.89 -16.51 6.10
CA GLU A 74 -0.11 -17.45 5.32
C GLU A 74 -0.22 -17.06 3.85
N ALA A 75 0.90 -16.78 3.20
CA ALA A 75 0.99 -16.45 1.78
C ALA A 75 1.39 -17.68 0.97
N PHE A 76 0.63 -17.97 -0.09
CA PHE A 76 0.93 -19.00 -1.06
C PHE A 76 1.46 -18.36 -2.33
N ILE A 77 2.67 -18.73 -2.72
CA ILE A 77 3.38 -18.17 -3.86
C ILE A 77 3.61 -19.26 -4.89
N GLN A 78 3.26 -18.98 -6.13
CA GLN A 78 3.45 -19.89 -7.26
C GLN A 78 3.80 -19.09 -8.52
N GLY A 79 4.83 -19.53 -9.23
CA GLY A 79 5.34 -18.84 -10.41
C GLY A 79 5.84 -17.41 -10.09
N GLY A 80 6.42 -17.22 -8.91
CA GLY A 80 6.91 -15.93 -8.44
C GLY A 80 5.82 -14.93 -8.02
N ASN A 81 4.54 -15.34 -7.97
CA ASN A 81 3.41 -14.46 -7.66
C ASN A 81 2.61 -14.96 -6.45
N ILE A 82 2.01 -14.03 -5.72
CA ILE A 82 1.08 -14.35 -4.64
C ILE A 82 -0.23 -14.83 -5.27
N VAL A 83 -0.53 -16.12 -5.13
CA VAL A 83 -1.76 -16.71 -5.70
C VAL A 83 -2.89 -16.81 -4.69
N ARG A 84 -2.55 -16.85 -3.39
CA ARG A 84 -3.55 -16.96 -2.33
C ARG A 84 -2.98 -16.46 -1.01
N ILE A 85 -3.86 -15.86 -0.20
CA ILE A 85 -3.57 -15.49 1.19
C ILE A 85 -4.63 -16.12 2.08
N LYS A 86 -4.19 -16.75 3.17
CA LYS A 86 -5.05 -17.33 4.19
C LYS A 86 -4.79 -16.64 5.52
N PHE A 87 -5.86 -16.21 6.19
CA PHE A 87 -5.76 -15.78 7.58
C PHE A 87 -5.74 -17.02 8.48
N LEU A 88 -4.70 -17.13 9.29
CA LEU A 88 -4.58 -18.16 10.32
C LEU A 88 -5.21 -17.70 11.63
N SER A 89 -5.19 -16.39 11.89
CA SER A 89 -5.81 -15.75 13.03
C SER A 89 -6.28 -14.35 12.63
N PHE A 90 -7.41 -13.91 13.18
CA PHE A 90 -7.96 -12.55 13.08
C PHE A 90 -8.97 -12.31 14.20
N PRO A 91 -9.26 -11.05 14.59
CA PRO A 91 -10.23 -10.73 15.63
C PRO A 91 -11.64 -11.18 15.23
N ASN A 92 -12.23 -12.09 16.01
CA ASN A 92 -13.58 -12.61 15.78
C ASN A 92 -14.30 -13.00 17.09
N ASP A 93 -13.79 -12.54 18.22
CA ASP A 93 -14.25 -13.00 19.55
C ASP A 93 -15.58 -12.39 19.98
N ASN A 94 -16.00 -11.30 19.34
CA ASN A 94 -17.30 -10.65 19.62
C ASN A 94 -18.01 -10.26 18.32
N GLY A 95 -19.29 -9.96 18.40
CA GLY A 95 -20.13 -9.65 17.24
C GLY A 95 -19.63 -8.48 16.40
N THR A 96 -19.07 -7.43 17.03
CA THR A 96 -18.53 -6.26 16.35
C THR A 96 -17.25 -6.62 15.61
N SER A 97 -16.31 -7.28 16.26
CA SER A 97 -15.05 -7.71 15.63
C SER A 97 -15.30 -8.72 14.52
N ALA A 98 -16.21 -9.66 14.71
CA ALA A 98 -16.61 -10.62 13.69
C ALA A 98 -17.22 -9.94 12.46
N TYR A 99 -18.09 -8.95 12.66
CA TYR A 99 -18.68 -8.17 11.56
C TYR A 99 -17.61 -7.39 10.80
N ILE A 100 -16.76 -6.62 11.49
CA ILE A 100 -15.66 -5.86 10.87
C ILE A 100 -14.76 -6.79 10.07
N SER A 101 -14.36 -7.91 10.64
CA SER A 101 -13.48 -8.89 9.99
C SER A 101 -14.14 -9.55 8.78
N SER A 102 -15.46 -9.80 8.81
CA SER A 102 -16.18 -10.38 7.66
C SER A 102 -16.12 -9.48 6.42
N VAL A 103 -16.01 -8.18 6.59
CA VAL A 103 -15.87 -7.20 5.51
C VAL A 103 -14.39 -6.97 5.14
N ALA A 104 -13.54 -6.76 6.13
CA ALA A 104 -12.15 -6.37 5.91
C ALA A 104 -11.30 -7.53 5.36
N VAL A 105 -11.46 -8.74 5.86
CA VAL A 105 -10.62 -9.89 5.47
C VAL A 105 -10.66 -10.18 3.96
N PRO A 106 -11.83 -10.26 3.28
CA PRO A 106 -11.86 -10.49 1.84
C PRO A 106 -11.25 -9.34 1.04
N GLN A 107 -11.47 -8.08 1.45
CA GLN A 107 -10.92 -6.91 0.77
C GLN A 107 -9.39 -6.90 0.85
N LEU A 108 -8.82 -7.06 2.04
CA LEU A 108 -7.37 -7.10 2.25
C LEU A 108 -6.68 -8.21 1.46
N LYS A 109 -7.29 -9.41 1.40
CA LYS A 109 -6.76 -10.51 0.58
C LYS A 109 -6.73 -10.16 -0.90
N GLN A 110 -7.84 -9.64 -1.42
CA GLN A 110 -7.97 -9.31 -2.83
C GLN A 110 -6.99 -8.24 -3.22
N GLU A 111 -6.87 -7.20 -2.42
CA GLU A 111 -5.98 -6.09 -2.68
C GLU A 111 -4.50 -6.50 -2.65
N ALA A 112 -4.08 -7.29 -1.67
CA ALA A 112 -2.72 -7.80 -1.59
C ALA A 112 -2.36 -8.73 -2.78
N ILE A 113 -3.30 -9.54 -3.25
CA ILE A 113 -3.09 -10.38 -4.45
C ILE A 113 -3.01 -9.49 -5.70
N GLN A 114 -3.83 -8.45 -5.82
CA GLN A 114 -3.76 -7.51 -6.95
C GLN A 114 -2.47 -6.69 -6.94
N ALA A 115 -2.07 -6.21 -5.78
CA ALA A 115 -0.83 -5.44 -5.60
C ALA A 115 0.44 -6.30 -5.66
N GLN A 116 0.32 -7.63 -5.56
CA GLN A 116 1.44 -8.56 -5.46
C GLN A 116 2.44 -8.19 -4.35
N GLY A 117 1.91 -7.71 -3.22
CA GLY A 117 2.73 -7.21 -2.12
C GLY A 117 1.94 -7.05 -0.82
N SER A 118 2.63 -6.59 0.22
CA SER A 118 2.01 -6.33 1.54
C SER A 118 1.36 -4.96 1.64
N HIS A 119 1.61 -4.07 0.70
CA HIS A 119 1.08 -2.71 0.71
C HIS A 119 -0.39 -2.72 0.30
N VAL A 120 -1.26 -2.63 1.29
CA VAL A 120 -2.71 -2.59 1.11
C VAL A 120 -3.28 -1.32 1.73
N GLN A 121 -4.41 -0.85 1.22
CA GLN A 121 -5.10 0.29 1.80
C GLN A 121 -5.80 -0.11 3.10
N LEU A 122 -5.90 0.87 4.00
CA LEU A 122 -6.62 0.65 5.25
C LEU A 122 -8.12 0.56 4.98
N VAL A 123 -8.73 -0.52 5.43
CA VAL A 123 -10.19 -0.68 5.34
C VAL A 123 -10.85 0.19 6.41
N SER A 124 -11.78 1.06 6.01
CA SER A 124 -12.50 1.94 6.92
C SER A 124 -13.20 1.14 8.01
N GLY A 125 -13.00 1.53 9.26
CA GLY A 125 -13.52 0.82 10.43
C GLY A 125 -12.71 -0.42 10.85
N ALA A 126 -11.68 -0.82 10.08
CA ALA A 126 -10.82 -1.96 10.37
C ALA A 126 -9.32 -1.60 10.39
N THR A 127 -8.97 -0.39 10.77
CA THR A 127 -7.60 0.15 10.71
C THR A 127 -6.59 -0.77 11.37
N PHE A 128 -6.82 -1.15 12.64
CA PHE A 128 -5.90 -2.03 13.37
C PHE A 128 -5.74 -3.42 12.74
N THR A 129 -6.82 -3.97 12.18
CA THR A 129 -6.77 -5.24 11.46
C THR A 129 -5.99 -5.11 10.15
N SER A 130 -6.15 -4.00 9.44
CA SER A 130 -5.44 -3.72 8.19
C SER A 130 -3.93 -3.53 8.43
N GLU A 131 -3.55 -2.78 9.45
CA GLU A 131 -2.15 -2.58 9.84
C GLU A 131 -1.48 -3.90 10.26
N ALA A 132 -2.15 -4.67 11.12
CA ALA A 132 -1.65 -5.97 11.56
C ALA A 132 -1.55 -6.98 10.39
N PHE A 133 -2.49 -6.92 9.43
CA PHE A 133 -2.43 -7.70 8.21
C PHE A 133 -1.21 -7.32 7.36
N HIS A 134 -0.98 -6.01 7.14
CA HIS A 134 0.17 -5.50 6.41
C HIS A 134 1.49 -6.01 7.01
N LEU A 135 1.66 -5.87 8.32
CA LEU A 135 2.87 -6.30 9.02
C LEU A 135 3.07 -7.83 8.97
N SER A 136 1.99 -8.59 9.16
CA SER A 136 2.05 -10.04 9.08
C SER A 136 2.39 -10.52 7.67
N LEU A 137 1.74 -9.99 6.64
CA LEU A 137 2.01 -10.33 5.25
C LEU A 137 3.42 -9.91 4.84
N HIS A 138 3.86 -8.72 5.22
CA HIS A 138 5.23 -8.25 4.98
C HIS A 138 6.26 -9.23 5.52
N SER A 139 6.08 -9.70 6.76
CA SER A 139 6.99 -10.67 7.37
C SER A 139 6.98 -12.04 6.67
N ALA A 140 5.86 -12.43 6.03
CA ALA A 140 5.80 -13.62 5.20
C ALA A 140 6.56 -13.43 3.88
N LEU A 141 6.37 -12.28 3.22
CA LEU A 141 6.98 -12.00 1.92
C LEU A 141 8.49 -11.80 2.01
N ILE A 142 9.02 -11.26 3.11
CA ILE A 142 10.48 -11.19 3.34
C ILE A 142 11.11 -12.58 3.29
N GLN A 143 10.43 -13.61 3.77
CA GLN A 143 10.94 -15.00 3.75
C GLN A 143 10.94 -15.57 2.32
N ALA A 144 10.13 -15.00 1.42
CA ALA A 144 10.02 -15.42 0.03
C ALA A 144 10.97 -14.69 -0.92
N VAL A 145 11.66 -13.66 -0.45
CA VAL A 145 12.69 -12.95 -1.21
C VAL A 145 14.04 -13.60 -0.94
N ASN A 146 14.71 -14.06 -1.99
CA ASN A 146 16.08 -14.60 -1.93
C ASN A 146 17.11 -13.49 -2.11
#